data_9d9518d9093713f464994d18663961c2
#
_entry.id   9d9518d9093713f464994d18663961c2
#
_cell.length_a   1.000
_cell.length_b   1.000
_cell.length_c   1.000
_cell.angle_alpha   90.00
_cell.angle_beta   90.00
_cell.angle_gamma   90.00
#
_symmetry.space_group_name_H-M   'P 1'
#
loop_
_entity.id
_entity.type
_entity.pdbx_description
1 polymer ?
#
loop_
_entity_poly.entity_id
_entity_poly.type
_entity_poly.pdbx_seq_one_letter_code
_entity_poly.pdbx_strand_id
1 'polypeptide(L)'
;MTETVPSLPGGDMTTEAFLARAPEVKLLNLRVVDITDTGSATRVIRLGGPDLAGFAYAPGQDLMILTDTSGGRIIRRRYTIRRSDAVELTVDLQVVTDTGGPGARWARGLAVGDPVEAVGPRGKITIAGGVDRHVFFGDDVAVPAIAAMIEAL
;
A
#
# COMPACT_ATOMS: atom_id res chain seq x y z
N MET A 1 16.02 21.48 12.52
CA MET A 1 15.72 20.34 13.42
C MET A 1 15.13 19.23 12.57
N THR A 2 15.92 18.20 12.30
CA THR A 2 15.48 17.02 11.56
C THR A 2 14.82 16.09 12.56
N GLU A 3 13.49 16.06 12.56
CA GLU A 3 12.74 15.11 13.36
C GLU A 3 12.95 13.70 12.77
N THR A 4 13.73 12.91 13.49
CA THR A 4 13.98 11.51 13.14
C THR A 4 12.69 10.74 13.39
N VAL A 5 11.98 10.38 12.32
CA VAL A 5 10.84 9.47 12.41
C VAL A 5 11.40 8.12 12.93
N PRO A 6 10.93 7.60 14.06
CA PRO A 6 11.41 6.34 14.56
C PRO A 6 11.13 5.23 13.56
N SER A 7 12.20 4.55 13.15
CA SER A 7 12.11 3.29 12.40
C SER A 7 11.35 2.29 13.28
N LEU A 8 10.24 1.76 12.79
CA LEU A 8 9.47 0.78 13.52
C LEU A 8 10.33 -0.46 13.75
N PRO A 9 10.50 -0.93 14.99
CA PRO A 9 11.14 -2.21 15.26
C PRO A 9 10.32 -3.30 14.55
N GLY A 10 10.97 -4.10 13.72
CA GLY A 10 10.35 -5.26 13.09
C GLY A 10 10.04 -6.31 14.13
N GLY A 11 8.81 -6.40 14.58
CA GLY A 11 8.35 -7.44 15.49
C GLY A 11 7.10 -7.02 16.28
N ASP A 12 6.09 -7.82 16.21
CA ASP A 12 5.00 -8.05 17.17
C ASP A 12 4.10 -6.87 17.61
N MET A 13 4.17 -5.71 16.99
CA MET A 13 3.23 -4.64 17.29
C MET A 13 1.86 -4.94 16.68
N THR A 14 0.83 -5.02 17.51
CA THR A 14 -0.55 -5.16 17.04
C THR A 14 -0.96 -3.92 16.22
N THR A 15 -1.95 -4.07 15.35
CA THR A 15 -2.50 -2.93 14.59
C THR A 15 -2.99 -1.82 15.52
N GLU A 16 -3.62 -2.19 16.60
CA GLU A 16 -4.14 -1.26 17.62
C GLU A 16 -3.01 -0.43 18.28
N ALA A 17 -1.93 -1.09 18.69
CA ALA A 17 -0.77 -0.42 19.26
C ALA A 17 -0.06 0.48 18.24
N PHE A 18 -0.10 0.11 16.96
CA PHE A 18 0.41 0.94 15.88
C PHE A 18 -0.45 2.21 15.68
N LEU A 19 -1.76 2.07 15.56
CA LEU A 19 -2.71 3.19 15.38
C LEU A 19 -2.65 4.18 16.55
N ALA A 20 -2.44 3.70 17.77
CA ALA A 20 -2.27 4.56 18.94
C ALA A 20 -1.05 5.50 18.83
N ARG A 21 -0.05 5.15 18.00
CA ARG A 21 1.16 5.94 17.78
C ARG A 21 1.13 6.80 16.51
N ALA A 22 0.15 6.56 15.65
CA ALA A 22 -0.01 7.25 14.37
C ALA A 22 -1.49 7.60 14.16
N PRO A 23 -2.03 8.57 14.91
CA PRO A 23 -3.46 8.88 14.90
C PRO A 23 -3.93 9.46 13.55
N GLU A 24 -3.01 9.92 12.70
CA GLU A 24 -3.30 10.44 11.36
C GLU A 24 -3.63 9.36 10.32
N VAL A 25 -3.33 8.09 10.62
CA VAL A 25 -3.64 6.97 9.73
C VAL A 25 -4.89 6.23 10.19
N LYS A 26 -5.59 5.61 9.24
CA LYS A 26 -6.82 4.86 9.50
C LYS A 26 -6.59 3.37 9.31
N LEU A 27 -7.31 2.59 10.10
CA LEU A 27 -7.52 1.17 9.82
C LEU A 27 -8.58 1.05 8.73
N LEU A 28 -8.29 0.24 7.72
CA LEU A 28 -9.16 -0.05 6.60
C LEU A 28 -9.38 -1.57 6.53
N ASN A 29 -10.63 -1.99 6.69
CA ASN A 29 -11.04 -3.39 6.50
C ASN A 29 -11.58 -3.53 5.09
N LEU A 30 -10.78 -4.10 4.22
CA LEU A 30 -11.05 -4.20 2.79
C LEU A 30 -11.26 -5.65 2.37
N ARG A 31 -11.71 -5.84 1.13
CA ARG A 31 -11.77 -7.14 0.47
C ARG A 31 -11.15 -7.06 -0.91
N VAL A 32 -10.61 -8.17 -1.35
CA VAL A 32 -10.18 -8.33 -2.73
C VAL A 32 -11.40 -8.31 -3.64
N VAL A 33 -11.47 -7.34 -4.55
CA VAL A 33 -12.55 -7.18 -5.53
C VAL A 33 -12.17 -7.78 -6.87
N ASP A 34 -10.90 -7.60 -7.26
CA ASP A 34 -10.37 -8.10 -8.52
C ASP A 34 -8.87 -8.39 -8.40
N ILE A 35 -8.39 -9.33 -9.22
CA ILE A 35 -6.97 -9.66 -9.35
C ILE A 35 -6.66 -9.80 -10.83
N THR A 36 -5.68 -9.03 -11.29
CA THR A 36 -5.19 -9.08 -12.67
C THR A 36 -3.68 -9.31 -12.68
N ASP A 37 -3.23 -10.40 -13.31
CA ASP A 37 -1.79 -10.62 -13.52
C ASP A 37 -1.32 -9.82 -14.74
N THR A 38 -0.28 -9.02 -14.55
CA THR A 38 0.35 -8.21 -15.60
C THR A 38 1.73 -8.77 -15.88
N GLY A 39 1.83 -9.60 -16.91
CA GLY A 39 3.05 -10.38 -17.16
C GLY A 39 3.23 -11.51 -16.15
N SER A 40 4.47 -12.03 -16.03
CA SER A 40 4.79 -13.18 -15.20
C SER A 40 5.13 -12.86 -13.75
N ALA A 41 5.40 -11.59 -13.46
CA ALA A 41 6.04 -11.18 -12.20
C ALA A 41 5.28 -10.10 -11.43
N THR A 42 4.16 -9.61 -11.97
CA THR A 42 3.42 -8.49 -11.37
C THR A 42 1.93 -8.79 -11.32
N ARG A 43 1.33 -8.48 -10.20
CA ARG A 43 -0.10 -8.64 -9.95
C ARG A 43 -0.70 -7.30 -9.52
N VAL A 44 -1.79 -6.89 -10.15
CA VAL A 44 -2.63 -5.79 -9.69
C VAL A 44 -3.76 -6.37 -8.85
N ILE A 45 -3.86 -5.91 -7.62
CA ILE A 45 -4.86 -6.32 -6.64
C ILE A 45 -5.76 -5.12 -6.39
N ARG A 46 -7.02 -5.24 -6.74
CA ARG A 46 -8.06 -4.26 -6.43
C ARG A 46 -8.70 -4.61 -5.11
N LEU A 47 -8.59 -3.69 -4.16
CA LEU A 47 -9.22 -3.78 -2.85
C LEU A 47 -10.39 -2.82 -2.79
N GLY A 48 -11.49 -3.23 -2.17
CA GLY A 48 -12.67 -2.41 -2.01
C GLY A 48 -13.29 -2.54 -0.63
N GLY A 49 -14.07 -1.53 -0.26
CA GLY A 49 -14.81 -1.57 0.99
C GLY A 49 -15.32 -0.21 1.45
N PRO A 50 -16.34 -0.19 2.35
CA PRO A 50 -16.94 1.04 2.84
C PRO A 50 -15.99 1.96 3.60
N ASP A 51 -14.91 1.42 4.18
CA ASP A 51 -13.89 2.21 4.88
C ASP A 51 -13.13 3.16 3.94
N LEU A 52 -13.25 2.99 2.62
CA LEU A 52 -12.71 3.90 1.62
C LEU A 52 -13.62 5.11 1.35
N ALA A 53 -14.79 5.21 1.97
CA ALA A 53 -15.61 6.40 1.87
C ALA A 53 -14.88 7.62 2.46
N GLY A 54 -14.69 8.66 1.63
CA GLY A 54 -13.91 9.83 2.01
C GLY A 54 -12.40 9.59 2.17
N PHE A 55 -11.90 8.46 1.67
CA PHE A 55 -10.47 8.19 1.65
C PHE A 55 -9.76 9.14 0.69
N ALA A 56 -8.77 9.86 1.20
CA ALA A 56 -7.95 10.79 0.42
C ALA A 56 -6.47 10.46 0.63
N TYR A 57 -5.68 10.54 -0.43
CA TYR A 57 -4.24 10.32 -0.42
C TYR A 57 -3.55 11.20 -1.45
N ALA A 58 -2.25 11.38 -1.29
CA ALA A 58 -1.40 12.00 -2.30
C ALA A 58 -0.66 10.93 -3.13
N PRO A 59 -0.51 11.10 -4.45
CA PRO A 59 0.28 10.20 -5.29
C PRO A 59 1.68 9.98 -4.71
N GLY A 60 2.07 8.70 -4.57
CA GLY A 60 3.29 8.28 -3.89
C GLY A 60 3.09 7.75 -2.48
N GLN A 61 1.95 8.02 -1.85
CA GLN A 61 1.60 7.42 -0.57
C GLN A 61 1.22 5.94 -0.71
N ASP A 62 1.28 5.23 0.41
CA ASP A 62 1.10 3.78 0.48
C ASP A 62 0.08 3.36 1.54
N LEU A 63 -0.36 2.12 1.40
CA LEU A 63 -1.03 1.33 2.44
C LEU A 63 -0.04 0.33 3.03
N MET A 64 -0.09 0.18 4.34
CA MET A 64 0.61 -0.90 5.05
C MET A 64 -0.36 -2.06 5.24
N ILE A 65 -0.10 -3.16 4.55
CA ILE A 65 -0.94 -4.35 4.52
C ILE A 65 -0.45 -5.37 5.53
N LEU A 66 -1.36 -5.97 6.27
CA LEU A 66 -1.10 -7.16 7.07
C LEU A 66 -1.00 -8.37 6.13
N THR A 67 0.19 -8.92 5.96
CA THR A 67 0.45 -9.96 4.97
C THR A 67 0.60 -11.37 5.56
N ASP A 68 0.93 -11.48 6.84
CA ASP A 68 1.09 -12.76 7.51
C ASP A 68 0.98 -12.61 9.03
N THR A 69 0.37 -13.59 9.67
CA THR A 69 0.30 -13.72 11.13
C THR A 69 0.77 -15.10 11.61
N SER A 70 1.31 -15.92 10.70
CA SER A 70 1.79 -17.26 11.03
C SER A 70 3.00 -17.23 11.95
N GLY A 71 3.15 -18.27 12.75
CA GLY A 71 4.27 -18.41 13.68
C GLY A 71 4.29 -17.37 14.82
N GLY A 72 3.15 -16.75 15.14
CA GLY A 72 3.04 -15.75 16.20
C GLY A 72 3.69 -14.41 15.89
N ARG A 73 4.08 -14.16 14.64
CA ARG A 73 4.67 -12.91 14.19
C ARG A 73 3.72 -12.15 13.27
N ILE A 74 3.61 -10.85 13.48
CA ILE A 74 2.81 -9.98 12.64
C ILE A 74 3.73 -9.40 11.54
N ILE A 75 3.47 -9.77 10.30
CA ILE A 75 4.24 -9.29 9.15
C ILE A 75 3.39 -8.33 8.32
N ARG A 76 3.89 -7.11 8.16
CA ARG A 76 3.26 -6.08 7.34
C ARG A 76 4.19 -5.69 6.19
N ARG A 77 3.57 -5.30 5.08
CA ARG A 77 4.29 -4.77 3.91
C ARG A 77 3.61 -3.51 3.41
N ARG A 78 4.41 -2.60 2.87
CA ARG A 78 3.93 -1.33 2.31
C ARG A 78 3.79 -1.48 0.80
N TYR A 79 2.65 -1.07 0.31
CA TYR A 79 2.37 -1.03 -1.12
C TYR A 79 1.83 0.34 -1.50
N THR A 80 2.45 0.97 -2.49
CA THR A 80 1.99 2.25 -3.00
C THR A 80 0.58 2.13 -3.55
N ILE A 81 -0.26 3.12 -3.25
CA ILE A 81 -1.58 3.25 -3.85
C ILE A 81 -1.37 3.64 -5.32
N ARG A 82 -1.64 2.71 -6.21
CA ARG A 82 -1.48 2.90 -7.65
C ARG A 82 -2.58 3.76 -8.23
N ARG A 83 -3.81 3.52 -7.82
CA ARG A 83 -5.04 4.25 -8.17
C ARG A 83 -6.07 4.10 -7.07
N SER A 84 -7.04 5.01 -7.05
CA SER A 84 -8.28 4.83 -6.30
C SER A 84 -9.46 5.30 -7.11
N ASP A 85 -10.63 4.72 -6.82
CA ASP A 85 -11.90 5.15 -7.35
C ASP A 85 -12.84 5.46 -6.17
N ALA A 86 -13.23 6.72 -6.04
CA ALA A 86 -14.05 7.18 -4.92
C ALA A 86 -15.53 6.79 -5.09
N VAL A 87 -15.99 6.51 -6.30
CA VAL A 87 -17.37 6.08 -6.59
C VAL A 87 -17.51 4.58 -6.30
N GLU A 88 -16.57 3.80 -6.82
CA GLU A 88 -16.53 2.34 -6.62
C GLU A 88 -15.99 1.95 -5.24
N LEU A 89 -15.45 2.90 -4.47
CA LEU A 89 -14.79 2.69 -3.18
C LEU A 89 -13.69 1.63 -3.29
N THR A 90 -12.76 1.83 -4.23
CA THR A 90 -11.66 0.88 -4.49
C THR A 90 -10.30 1.55 -4.50
N VAL A 91 -9.28 0.76 -4.22
CA VAL A 91 -7.85 1.10 -4.41
C VAL A 91 -7.14 -0.05 -5.12
N ASP A 92 -6.23 0.28 -6.02
CA ASP A 92 -5.39 -0.67 -6.73
C ASP A 92 -3.97 -0.66 -6.15
N LEU A 93 -3.47 -1.85 -5.84
CA LEU A 93 -2.08 -2.11 -5.47
C LEU A 93 -1.41 -2.93 -6.58
N GLN A 94 -0.22 -2.53 -6.99
CA GLN A 94 0.59 -3.30 -7.93
C GLN A 94 1.74 -3.95 -7.19
N VAL A 95 1.80 -5.28 -7.20
CA VAL A 95 2.71 -6.08 -6.37
C VAL A 95 3.61 -6.93 -7.25
N VAL A 96 4.91 -6.84 -7.01
CA VAL A 96 5.89 -7.76 -7.61
C VAL A 96 5.81 -9.12 -6.92
N THR A 97 5.63 -10.19 -7.69
CA THR A 97 5.30 -11.52 -7.17
C THR A 97 6.36 -12.59 -7.41
N ASP A 98 7.43 -12.29 -8.15
CA ASP A 98 8.51 -13.24 -8.47
C ASP A 98 9.53 -13.45 -7.35
N THR A 99 9.39 -12.71 -6.25
CA THR A 99 10.24 -12.87 -5.07
C THR A 99 9.71 -13.96 -4.13
N GLY A 100 10.59 -14.50 -3.27
CA GLY A 100 10.23 -15.46 -2.22
C GLY A 100 9.73 -14.85 -0.91
N GLY A 101 9.61 -13.51 -0.85
CA GLY A 101 9.27 -12.79 0.37
C GLY A 101 7.81 -12.97 0.84
N PRO A 102 7.51 -12.60 2.10
CA PRO A 102 6.15 -12.72 2.66
C PRO A 102 5.08 -11.96 1.86
N GLY A 103 5.41 -10.78 1.36
CA GLY A 103 4.48 -9.99 0.55
C GLY A 103 4.13 -10.64 -0.79
N ALA A 104 5.11 -11.23 -1.48
CA ALA A 104 4.88 -11.94 -2.72
C ALA A 104 4.08 -13.23 -2.50
N ARG A 105 4.34 -13.97 -1.40
CA ARG A 105 3.53 -15.14 -1.02
C ARG A 105 2.09 -14.74 -0.72
N TRP A 106 1.89 -13.68 0.05
CA TRP A 106 0.56 -13.12 0.32
C TRP A 106 -0.17 -12.79 -0.98
N ALA A 107 0.44 -12.00 -1.85
CA ALA A 107 -0.18 -11.58 -3.10
C ALA A 107 -0.53 -12.76 -4.03
N ARG A 108 0.31 -13.80 -4.08
CA ARG A 108 0.04 -15.01 -4.87
C ARG A 108 -1.10 -15.85 -4.30
N GLY A 109 -1.25 -15.86 -2.97
CA GLY A 109 -2.26 -16.66 -2.27
C GLY A 109 -3.66 -16.04 -2.24
N LEU A 110 -3.81 -14.77 -2.61
CA LEU A 110 -5.09 -14.07 -2.56
C LEU A 110 -6.08 -14.59 -3.60
N ALA A 111 -7.35 -14.61 -3.20
CA ALA A 111 -8.51 -14.82 -4.06
C ALA A 111 -9.50 -13.66 -3.90
N VAL A 112 -10.35 -13.46 -4.92
CA VAL A 112 -11.46 -12.50 -4.85
C VAL A 112 -12.37 -12.85 -3.67
N GLY A 113 -12.70 -11.85 -2.86
CA GLY A 113 -13.50 -11.98 -1.63
C GLY A 113 -12.65 -12.09 -0.35
N ASP A 114 -11.35 -12.36 -0.45
CA ASP A 114 -10.49 -12.44 0.74
C ASP A 114 -10.47 -11.12 1.51
N PRO A 115 -10.50 -11.17 2.85
CA PRO A 115 -10.37 -9.98 3.68
C PRO A 115 -8.93 -9.49 3.69
N VAL A 116 -8.75 -8.17 3.68
CA VAL A 116 -7.45 -7.50 3.74
C VAL A 116 -7.49 -6.38 4.78
N GLU A 117 -6.64 -6.48 5.79
CA GLU A 117 -6.42 -5.40 6.74
C GLU A 117 -5.32 -4.49 6.23
N ALA A 118 -5.62 -3.19 6.14
CA ALA A 118 -4.70 -2.16 5.70
C ALA A 118 -4.69 -0.99 6.67
N VAL A 119 -3.58 -0.27 6.72
CA VAL A 119 -3.44 0.97 7.48
C VAL A 119 -2.87 2.04 6.56
N GLY A 120 -3.52 3.19 6.50
CA GLY A 120 -3.06 4.30 5.66
C GLY A 120 -4.06 5.46 5.57
N PRO A 121 -3.80 6.42 4.65
CA PRO A 121 -2.62 6.50 3.77
C PRO A 121 -1.36 6.88 4.54
N ARG A 122 -0.19 6.50 4.03
CA ARG A 122 1.10 6.74 4.66
C ARG A 122 2.15 7.16 3.63
N GLY A 123 3.27 7.66 4.13
CA GLY A 123 4.42 8.04 3.30
C GLY A 123 4.52 9.54 3.08
N LYS A 124 5.77 9.99 2.93
CA LYS A 124 6.11 11.40 2.74
C LYS A 124 6.69 11.68 1.35
N ILE A 125 6.84 10.64 0.52
CA ILE A 125 7.34 10.79 -0.85
C ILE A 125 6.14 11.12 -1.72
N THR A 126 6.02 12.41 -2.07
CA THR A 126 4.94 12.94 -2.91
C THR A 126 5.54 13.88 -3.95
N ILE A 127 4.72 14.32 -4.90
CA ILE A 127 5.17 15.26 -5.94
C ILE A 127 5.40 16.64 -5.32
N ALA A 128 6.56 17.22 -5.61
CA ALA A 128 6.84 18.60 -5.24
C ALA A 128 6.11 19.55 -6.22
N GLY A 129 5.37 20.51 -5.68
CA GLY A 129 4.76 21.57 -6.48
C GLY A 129 5.76 22.67 -6.85
N GLY A 130 5.44 23.46 -7.89
CA GLY A 130 6.20 24.65 -8.27
C GLY A 130 7.59 24.38 -8.87
N VAL A 131 7.81 23.20 -9.44
CA VAL A 131 9.02 22.84 -10.16
C VAL A 131 8.73 22.64 -11.66
N ASP A 132 9.70 22.97 -12.52
CA ASP A 132 9.53 22.88 -13.97
C ASP A 132 9.78 21.48 -14.53
N ARG A 133 10.40 20.61 -13.74
CA ARG A 133 10.79 19.26 -14.18
C ARG A 133 10.81 18.28 -13.04
N HIS A 134 10.27 17.08 -13.27
CA HIS A 134 10.39 15.93 -12.40
C HIS A 134 11.25 14.84 -13.06
N VAL A 135 12.11 14.21 -12.29
CA VAL A 135 12.92 13.07 -12.73
C VAL A 135 12.71 11.93 -11.75
N PHE A 136 12.35 10.76 -12.27
CA PHE A 136 12.06 9.58 -11.47
C PHE A 136 13.11 8.50 -11.73
N PHE A 137 13.58 7.86 -10.66
CA PHE A 137 14.46 6.71 -10.71
C PHE A 137 13.88 5.60 -9.84
N GLY A 138 13.91 4.38 -10.31
CA GLY A 138 13.41 3.23 -9.55
C GLY A 138 13.57 1.92 -10.29
N ASP A 139 13.33 0.84 -9.57
CA ASP A 139 13.18 -0.52 -10.08
C ASP A 139 11.68 -0.87 -10.25
N ASP A 140 11.38 -2.11 -10.52
CA ASP A 140 10.01 -2.63 -10.72
C ASP A 140 9.10 -2.37 -9.51
N VAL A 141 9.65 -2.35 -8.29
CA VAL A 141 8.89 -2.07 -7.06
C VAL A 141 8.50 -0.59 -6.98
N ALA A 142 9.26 0.31 -7.58
CA ALA A 142 8.98 1.73 -7.62
C ALA A 142 7.97 2.12 -8.72
N VAL A 143 7.73 1.26 -9.71
CA VAL A 143 6.84 1.55 -10.84
C VAL A 143 5.45 2.04 -10.40
N PRO A 144 4.75 1.44 -9.42
CA PRO A 144 3.44 1.93 -9.01
C PRO A 144 3.45 3.37 -8.49
N ALA A 145 4.50 3.73 -7.72
CA ALA A 145 4.64 5.09 -7.20
C ALA A 145 4.93 6.10 -8.31
N ILE A 146 5.87 5.77 -9.18
CA ILE A 146 6.25 6.63 -10.32
C ILE A 146 5.06 6.84 -11.25
N ALA A 147 4.35 5.77 -11.60
CA ALA A 147 3.18 5.85 -12.46
C ALA A 147 2.05 6.68 -11.84
N ALA A 148 1.76 6.50 -10.55
CA ALA A 148 0.75 7.29 -9.85
C ALA A 148 1.11 8.78 -9.81
N MET A 149 2.39 9.10 -9.61
CA MET A 149 2.89 10.48 -9.61
C MET A 149 2.83 11.12 -11.01
N ILE A 150 3.24 10.39 -12.05
CA ILE A 150 3.19 10.89 -13.44
C ILE A 150 1.75 11.17 -13.88
N GLU A 151 0.80 10.30 -13.54
CA GLU A 151 -0.62 10.48 -13.88
C GLU A 151 -1.26 11.67 -13.16
N ALA A 152 -0.65 12.19 -12.10
CA ALA A 152 -1.13 13.35 -11.36
C ALA A 152 -0.46 14.68 -11.76
N LEU A 153 0.52 14.66 -12.67
CA LEU A 153 1.15 15.85 -13.24
C LEU A 153 0.33 16.41 -14.39
#